data_1ebba8f13a3f6f366aec48e8430f08c0
#
_entry.id   1ebba8f13a3f6f366aec48e8430f08c0
#
_cell.length_a   1.000
_cell.length_b   1.000
_cell.length_c   1.000
_cell.angle_alpha   90.00
_cell.angle_beta   90.00
_cell.angle_gamma   90.00
#
_symmetry.space_group_name_H-M   'P 1'
#
loop_
_entity.id
_entity.type
_entity.pdbx_description
1 polymer ?
#
loop_
_entity_poly.entity_id
_entity_poly.type
_entity_poly.pdbx_seq_one_letter_code
_entity_poly.pdbx_strand_id
1 'polypeptide(L)'
;MLLGPSGDVKKVRFKVRTGILPKGGSIVSPEEIASLLKQVRRGKLSVEDAVDRLRTLPYEDLGYAKIDHHRSLRQGFPEVVFARGKDPEQVKGIVSRMLRNRHNILVTRGDRELYELLRPLDPRVQFHALSGAISIRQDRKIRGKGKVLVVCAGTSDIPVAEEAQVTSEIMGNPTATLYDVGVAGIHRLLGESHQLRHARVIICVAGMEGALPSVVAGMVGVPVIAVPSSVGYGASFRGLAALLGMLNSCSPNVCVVNIDNGFGAGYLASVMNRL
;
A
#
# COMPACT_ATOMS: atom_id res chain seq x y z
N MET A 1 29.70 40.97 4.11
CA MET A 1 29.80 41.72 5.40
C MET A 1 28.44 41.56 6.07
N LEU A 2 28.16 40.82 7.09
CA LEU A 2 28.83 40.25 8.26
C LEU A 2 28.07 38.94 8.66
N LEU A 3 28.81 37.90 8.93
CA LEU A 3 28.39 36.71 9.65
C LEU A 3 28.33 37.02 11.15
N GLY A 4 27.35 36.51 11.87
CA GLY A 4 27.27 36.53 13.31
C GLY A 4 26.32 35.47 13.84
N PRO A 5 26.43 34.91 15.07
CA PRO A 5 26.82 33.54 15.30
C PRO A 5 25.72 32.67 15.91
N SER A 6 25.91 31.34 15.78
CA SER A 6 25.43 30.23 16.63
C SER A 6 24.26 30.51 17.57
N GLY A 7 23.09 30.03 17.21
CA GLY A 7 21.95 29.87 18.11
C GLY A 7 21.77 28.41 18.50
N ASP A 8 22.05 28.09 19.76
CA ASP A 8 21.82 26.81 20.43
C ASP A 8 20.43 26.26 20.20
N VAL A 9 20.34 25.11 19.55
CA VAL A 9 19.11 24.31 19.52
C VAL A 9 18.94 23.66 20.87
N LYS A 10 18.12 24.24 21.72
CA LYS A 10 17.69 23.65 23.00
C LYS A 10 17.01 22.29 22.71
N LYS A 11 17.71 21.20 23.03
CA LYS A 11 17.14 19.87 23.08
C LYS A 11 15.98 19.87 24.10
N VAL A 12 14.74 19.90 23.61
CA VAL A 12 13.57 19.66 24.44
C VAL A 12 13.59 18.18 24.81
N ARG A 13 14.03 17.90 26.02
CA ARG A 13 13.89 16.55 26.63
C ARG A 13 12.44 16.36 27.03
N PHE A 14 11.68 15.63 26.23
CA PHE A 14 10.42 15.07 26.71
C PHE A 14 10.72 14.00 27.78
N LYS A 15 10.38 14.29 29.04
CA LYS A 15 10.32 13.25 30.07
C LYS A 15 9.13 12.34 29.76
N VAL A 16 9.39 11.22 29.09
CA VAL A 16 8.43 10.12 29.03
C VAL A 16 8.35 9.54 30.44
N ARG A 17 7.19 9.68 31.11
CA ARG A 17 6.89 8.89 32.31
C ARG A 17 6.88 7.42 31.88
N THR A 18 7.87 6.67 32.30
CA THR A 18 7.94 5.22 32.19
C THR A 18 6.88 4.62 33.12
N GLY A 19 5.64 4.52 32.62
CA GLY A 19 4.66 3.61 33.19
C GLY A 19 5.08 2.19 32.83
N ILE A 20 5.12 1.33 33.83
CA ILE A 20 5.50 -0.07 33.78
C ILE A 20 4.70 -0.78 32.69
N LEU A 21 5.35 -1.10 31.55
CA LEU A 21 4.78 -1.97 30.53
C LEU A 21 4.81 -3.41 31.05
N PRO A 22 3.71 -4.17 31.00
CA PRO A 22 3.75 -5.58 31.29
C PRO A 22 4.67 -6.28 30.26
N LYS A 23 5.61 -7.09 30.76
CA LYS A 23 6.46 -7.96 29.96
C LYS A 23 5.57 -8.99 29.23
N GLY A 24 5.39 -8.80 27.92
CA GLY A 24 4.62 -9.69 27.06
C GLY A 24 3.86 -8.84 26.05
N GLY A 25 4.38 -8.74 24.82
CA GLY A 25 3.75 -8.01 23.73
C GLY A 25 2.33 -8.55 23.46
N SER A 26 1.31 -7.84 23.90
CA SER A 26 -0.07 -8.21 23.63
C SER A 26 -0.51 -7.57 22.31
N ILE A 27 -0.67 -8.44 21.34
CA ILE A 27 -1.35 -8.14 20.08
C ILE A 27 -2.82 -8.00 20.44
N VAL A 28 -3.42 -6.82 20.27
CA VAL A 28 -4.85 -6.67 20.51
C VAL A 28 -5.60 -7.20 19.31
N SER A 29 -6.10 -8.43 19.42
CA SER A 29 -6.98 -9.04 18.44
C SER A 29 -8.42 -8.51 18.59
N PRO A 30 -9.29 -8.63 17.58
CA PRO A 30 -10.71 -8.34 17.72
C PRO A 30 -11.34 -9.08 18.90
N GLU A 31 -10.87 -10.29 19.22
CA GLU A 31 -11.31 -11.09 20.36
C GLU A 31 -10.89 -10.46 21.69
N GLU A 32 -9.70 -9.88 21.77
CA GLU A 32 -9.23 -9.18 22.98
C GLU A 32 -10.01 -7.88 23.19
N ILE A 33 -10.31 -7.13 22.11
CA ILE A 33 -11.20 -5.97 22.18
C ILE A 33 -12.59 -6.40 22.66
N ALA A 34 -13.14 -7.48 22.09
CA ALA A 34 -14.43 -8.01 22.51
C ALA A 34 -14.40 -8.46 23.98
N SER A 35 -13.29 -9.05 24.44
CA SER A 35 -13.08 -9.42 25.84
C SER A 35 -13.05 -8.18 26.75
N LEU A 36 -12.30 -7.13 26.34
CA LEU A 36 -12.22 -5.85 27.05
C LEU A 36 -13.61 -5.21 27.23
N LEU A 37 -14.37 -5.12 26.13
CA LEU A 37 -15.73 -4.59 26.15
C LEU A 37 -16.67 -5.41 27.02
N LYS A 38 -16.51 -6.75 27.04
CA LYS A 38 -17.27 -7.63 27.95
C LYS A 38 -16.93 -7.37 29.43
N GLN A 39 -15.67 -7.04 29.75
CA GLN A 39 -15.26 -6.67 31.10
C GLN A 39 -15.88 -5.33 31.53
N VAL A 40 -15.91 -4.33 30.62
CA VAL A 40 -16.60 -3.06 30.88
C VAL A 40 -18.09 -3.30 31.12
N ARG A 41 -18.77 -4.06 30.25
CA ARG A 41 -20.19 -4.38 30.41
C ARG A 41 -20.50 -5.09 31.74
N ARG A 42 -19.58 -5.89 32.26
CA ARG A 42 -19.72 -6.61 33.54
C ARG A 42 -19.30 -5.79 34.75
N GLY A 43 -18.95 -4.51 34.59
CA GLY A 43 -18.47 -3.64 35.67
C GLY A 43 -17.11 -4.03 36.26
N LYS A 44 -16.35 -4.91 35.58
CA LYS A 44 -15.01 -5.37 36.02
C LYS A 44 -13.89 -4.43 35.56
N LEU A 45 -14.18 -3.51 34.66
CA LEU A 45 -13.27 -2.51 34.14
C LEU A 45 -14.03 -1.21 33.92
N SER A 46 -13.45 -0.06 34.29
CA SER A 46 -14.05 1.25 34.03
C SER A 46 -13.99 1.58 32.53
N VAL A 47 -14.85 2.48 32.07
CA VAL A 47 -14.83 2.98 30.70
C VAL A 47 -13.52 3.72 30.43
N GLU A 48 -13.04 4.50 31.40
CA GLU A 48 -11.80 5.27 31.35
C GLU A 48 -10.59 4.36 31.18
N ASP A 49 -10.47 3.30 31.98
CA ASP A 49 -9.40 2.31 31.88
C ASP A 49 -9.45 1.54 30.56
N ALA A 50 -10.67 1.25 30.05
CA ALA A 50 -10.82 0.61 28.75
C ALA A 50 -10.36 1.54 27.62
N VAL A 51 -10.72 2.84 27.67
CA VAL A 51 -10.29 3.84 26.69
C VAL A 51 -8.77 4.00 26.74
N ASP A 52 -8.15 4.04 27.92
CA ASP A 52 -6.70 4.16 28.03
C ASP A 52 -5.98 2.90 27.49
N ARG A 53 -6.50 1.71 27.75
CA ARG A 53 -5.99 0.47 27.13
C ARG A 53 -6.16 0.47 25.62
N LEU A 54 -7.24 1.02 25.09
CA LEU A 54 -7.47 1.17 23.65
C LEU A 54 -6.63 2.29 23.02
N ARG A 55 -6.34 3.38 23.73
CA ARG A 55 -5.44 4.46 23.28
C ARG A 55 -3.99 4.01 23.14
N THR A 56 -3.54 3.16 24.05
CA THR A 56 -2.21 2.57 24.04
C THR A 56 -2.16 1.27 23.27
N LEU A 57 -3.09 1.04 22.30
CA LEU A 57 -3.02 -0.07 21.38
C LEU A 57 -1.68 -0.02 20.65
N PRO A 58 -0.75 -0.92 20.98
CA PRO A 58 0.65 -0.65 20.81
C PRO A 58 1.08 -0.89 19.37
N TYR A 59 1.93 -0.02 18.91
CA TYR A 59 2.98 -0.47 18.03
C TYR A 59 3.93 -1.40 18.84
N GLU A 60 4.38 -2.47 18.26
CA GLU A 60 5.44 -3.31 18.83
C GLU A 60 6.78 -2.66 18.48
N ASP A 61 7.56 -2.28 19.51
CA ASP A 61 8.88 -1.70 19.31
C ASP A 61 9.93 -2.81 19.28
N LEU A 62 10.58 -3.00 18.13
CA LEU A 62 11.69 -3.94 17.94
C LEU A 62 13.06 -3.27 18.17
N GLY A 63 13.09 -2.01 18.63
CA GLY A 63 14.30 -1.20 18.78
C GLY A 63 14.75 -0.53 17.47
N TYR A 64 14.69 -1.23 16.35
CA TYR A 64 15.02 -0.73 15.00
C TYR A 64 13.77 -0.47 14.14
N ALA A 65 12.61 -0.96 14.51
CA ALA A 65 11.34 -0.75 13.82
C ALA A 65 10.18 -0.75 14.81
N LYS A 66 9.12 -0.01 14.47
CA LYS A 66 7.85 0.02 15.19
C LYS A 66 6.77 -0.53 14.30
N ILE A 67 6.18 -1.68 14.67
CA ILE A 67 5.13 -2.34 13.89
C ILE A 67 3.77 -1.82 14.37
N ASP A 68 3.02 -1.15 13.50
CA ASP A 68 1.68 -0.62 13.79
C ASP A 68 0.60 -1.71 13.63
N HIS A 69 0.38 -2.50 14.65
CA HIS A 69 -0.67 -3.53 14.66
C HIS A 69 -2.09 -2.93 14.62
N HIS A 70 -2.25 -1.69 15.02
CA HIS A 70 -3.53 -0.98 15.04
C HIS A 70 -3.98 -0.51 13.65
N ARG A 71 -3.08 -0.49 12.68
CA ARG A 71 -3.37 -0.01 11.32
C ARG A 71 -4.51 -0.77 10.66
N SER A 72 -4.62 -2.08 10.88
CA SER A 72 -5.71 -2.90 10.35
C SER A 72 -7.09 -2.48 10.85
N LEU A 73 -7.20 -2.00 12.10
CA LEU A 73 -8.44 -1.50 12.69
C LEU A 73 -8.79 -0.09 12.18
N ARG A 74 -7.78 0.78 12.01
CA ARG A 74 -8.00 2.16 11.53
C ARG A 74 -8.22 2.24 10.02
N GLN A 75 -7.48 1.44 9.26
CA GLN A 75 -7.39 1.56 7.80
C GLN A 75 -7.92 0.33 7.06
N GLY A 76 -8.34 -0.72 7.80
CA GLY A 76 -8.88 -1.94 7.21
C GLY A 76 -7.85 -2.83 6.50
N PHE A 77 -6.55 -2.49 6.61
CA PHE A 77 -5.43 -3.29 6.12
C PHE A 77 -4.21 -3.15 7.05
N PRO A 78 -3.45 -4.24 7.28
CA PRO A 78 -2.27 -4.20 8.14
C PRO A 78 -1.15 -3.35 7.55
N GLU A 79 -0.10 -3.15 8.31
CA GLU A 79 1.10 -2.46 7.86
C GLU A 79 1.74 -3.17 6.67
N VAL A 80 2.34 -2.38 5.78
CA VAL A 80 3.09 -2.86 4.60
C VAL A 80 4.56 -2.52 4.79
N VAL A 81 5.42 -3.49 4.52
CA VAL A 81 6.85 -3.33 4.69
C VAL A 81 7.45 -2.78 3.39
N PHE A 82 8.01 -1.58 3.44
CA PHE A 82 8.82 -1.04 2.36
C PHE A 82 10.27 -1.52 2.53
N ALA A 83 10.73 -2.43 1.66
CA ALA A 83 12.02 -3.10 1.84
C ALA A 83 13.23 -2.26 1.43
N ARG A 84 13.07 -1.39 0.40
CA ARG A 84 14.19 -0.59 -0.10
C ARG A 84 14.87 0.23 1.00
N GLY A 85 16.18 0.06 1.15
CA GLY A 85 16.98 0.77 2.14
C GLY A 85 16.91 0.20 3.56
N LYS A 86 16.24 -0.95 3.76
CA LYS A 86 16.29 -1.71 5.01
C LYS A 86 17.26 -2.87 4.90
N ASP A 87 17.85 -3.23 6.04
CA ASP A 87 18.62 -4.47 6.16
C ASP A 87 17.69 -5.69 6.00
N PRO A 88 18.07 -6.72 5.20
CA PRO A 88 17.26 -7.91 5.00
C PRO A 88 16.85 -8.63 6.29
N GLU A 89 17.73 -8.71 7.29
CA GLU A 89 17.42 -9.33 8.58
C GLU A 89 16.42 -8.49 9.39
N GLN A 90 16.43 -7.16 9.25
CA GLN A 90 15.40 -6.30 9.82
C GLN A 90 14.03 -6.58 9.19
N VAL A 91 13.95 -6.70 7.86
CA VAL A 91 12.71 -7.05 7.16
C VAL A 91 12.22 -8.42 7.60
N LYS A 92 13.10 -9.42 7.71
CA LYS A 92 12.78 -10.77 8.20
C LYS A 92 12.22 -10.73 9.63
N GLY A 93 12.85 -9.94 10.51
CA GLY A 93 12.37 -9.75 11.88
C GLY A 93 10.95 -9.16 11.93
N ILE A 94 10.67 -8.12 11.12
CA ILE A 94 9.35 -7.51 10.99
C ILE A 94 8.32 -8.53 10.48
N VAL A 95 8.61 -9.21 9.36
CA VAL A 95 7.71 -10.20 8.75
C VAL A 95 7.42 -11.35 9.70
N SER A 96 8.44 -11.86 10.43
CA SER A 96 8.27 -12.91 11.44
C SER A 96 7.29 -12.51 12.55
N ARG A 97 7.28 -11.23 12.94
CA ARG A 97 6.34 -10.71 13.93
C ARG A 97 4.94 -10.57 13.34
N MET A 98 4.83 -10.03 12.11
CA MET A 98 3.55 -9.86 11.42
C MET A 98 2.83 -11.19 11.16
N LEU A 99 3.57 -12.28 10.92
CA LEU A 99 3.01 -13.64 10.71
C LEU A 99 2.15 -14.13 11.87
N ARG A 100 2.42 -13.67 13.11
CA ARG A 100 1.65 -14.05 14.30
C ARG A 100 0.21 -13.53 14.28
N ASN A 101 -0.08 -12.49 13.51
CA ASN A 101 -1.37 -11.77 13.52
C ASN A 101 -2.41 -12.32 12.55
N ARG A 102 -2.12 -13.39 11.81
CA ARG A 102 -3.00 -14.00 10.81
C ARG A 102 -3.57 -13.03 9.76
N HIS A 103 -2.90 -11.89 9.54
CA HIS A 103 -3.23 -10.94 8.48
C HIS A 103 -2.37 -11.18 7.25
N ASN A 104 -2.86 -10.76 6.10
CA ASN A 104 -2.07 -10.73 4.88
C ASN A 104 -0.87 -9.79 5.05
N ILE A 105 0.28 -10.19 4.53
CA ILE A 105 1.53 -9.41 4.60
C ILE A 105 1.95 -9.05 3.19
N LEU A 106 2.32 -7.80 2.99
CA LEU A 106 2.91 -7.29 1.77
C LEU A 106 4.25 -6.62 2.10
N VAL A 107 5.28 -7.04 1.39
CA VAL A 107 6.58 -6.37 1.34
C VAL A 107 6.72 -5.80 -0.06
N THR A 108 6.98 -4.50 -0.20
CA THR A 108 7.18 -3.83 -1.49
C THR A 108 8.65 -3.53 -1.72
N ARG A 109 9.05 -3.48 -2.99
CA ARG A 109 10.42 -3.13 -3.42
C ARG A 109 11.50 -4.03 -2.80
N GLY A 110 11.20 -5.30 -2.62
CA GLY A 110 12.17 -6.34 -2.30
C GLY A 110 12.87 -6.87 -3.57
N ASP A 111 13.76 -7.80 -3.35
CA ASP A 111 14.50 -8.51 -4.39
C ASP A 111 14.48 -10.02 -4.17
N ARG A 112 15.16 -10.75 -5.04
CA ARG A 112 15.25 -12.20 -4.98
C ARG A 112 15.96 -12.70 -3.72
N GLU A 113 16.98 -11.99 -3.27
CA GLU A 113 17.75 -12.35 -2.08
C GLU A 113 16.87 -12.26 -0.82
N LEU A 114 16.13 -11.16 -0.68
CA LEU A 114 15.15 -10.99 0.39
C LEU A 114 14.07 -12.07 0.35
N TYR A 115 13.57 -12.42 -0.84
CA TYR A 115 12.59 -13.51 -0.97
C TYR A 115 13.15 -14.84 -0.45
N GLU A 116 14.38 -15.23 -0.84
CA GLU A 116 14.98 -16.49 -0.39
C GLU A 116 15.18 -16.49 1.14
N LEU A 117 15.44 -15.32 1.75
CA LEU A 117 15.54 -15.14 3.19
C LEU A 117 14.18 -15.28 3.90
N LEU A 118 13.08 -14.82 3.28
CA LEU A 118 11.73 -14.87 3.85
C LEU A 118 11.02 -16.20 3.59
N ARG A 119 11.33 -16.89 2.50
CA ARG A 119 10.70 -18.14 2.07
C ARG A 119 10.60 -19.23 3.15
N PRO A 120 11.62 -19.45 4.00
CA PRO A 120 11.54 -20.45 5.07
C PRO A 120 10.55 -20.09 6.19
N LEU A 121 10.11 -18.83 6.31
CA LEU A 121 9.23 -18.39 7.40
C LEU A 121 7.80 -18.91 7.24
N ASP A 122 7.32 -19.07 6.00
CA ASP A 122 5.96 -19.52 5.72
C ASP A 122 5.86 -20.10 4.29
N PRO A 123 5.22 -21.26 4.08
CA PRO A 123 5.09 -21.87 2.74
C PRO A 123 4.26 -21.05 1.75
N ARG A 124 3.53 -20.03 2.22
CA ARG A 124 2.71 -19.13 1.40
C ARG A 124 3.45 -17.91 0.89
N VAL A 125 4.75 -17.76 1.22
CA VAL A 125 5.59 -16.65 0.71
C VAL A 125 5.69 -16.75 -0.81
N GLN A 126 5.25 -15.71 -1.50
CA GLN A 126 5.27 -15.61 -2.96
C GLN A 126 6.05 -14.38 -3.40
N PHE A 127 6.94 -14.55 -4.37
CA PHE A 127 7.73 -13.49 -5.00
C PHE A 127 7.13 -13.08 -6.34
N HIS A 128 6.94 -11.80 -6.54
CA HIS A 128 6.47 -11.18 -7.78
C HIS A 128 7.68 -10.50 -8.43
N ALA A 129 8.27 -11.20 -9.39
CA ALA A 129 9.63 -10.89 -9.85
C ALA A 129 9.77 -9.56 -10.59
N LEU A 130 8.71 -9.07 -11.27
CA LEU A 130 8.76 -7.83 -12.01
C LEU A 130 8.67 -6.61 -11.09
N SER A 131 7.78 -6.64 -10.10
CA SER A 131 7.58 -5.54 -9.14
C SER A 131 8.52 -5.57 -7.94
N GLY A 132 9.14 -6.73 -7.66
CA GLY A 132 9.86 -6.97 -6.41
C GLY A 132 8.94 -7.06 -5.20
N ALA A 133 7.64 -7.24 -5.39
CA ALA A 133 6.73 -7.45 -4.28
C ALA A 133 6.87 -8.88 -3.72
N ILE A 134 6.76 -9.02 -2.39
CA ILE A 134 6.68 -10.31 -1.72
C ILE A 134 5.38 -10.33 -0.91
N SER A 135 4.53 -11.32 -1.15
CA SER A 135 3.23 -11.43 -0.52
C SER A 135 3.09 -12.71 0.28
N ILE A 136 2.35 -12.65 1.41
CA ILE A 136 1.99 -13.80 2.21
C ILE A 136 0.49 -13.71 2.47
N ARG A 137 -0.30 -14.53 1.78
CA ARG A 137 -1.76 -14.51 1.87
C ARG A 137 -2.24 -15.48 2.94
N GLN A 138 -2.61 -14.95 4.10
CA GLN A 138 -3.16 -15.70 5.23
C GLN A 138 -4.70 -15.69 5.25
N ASP A 139 -5.31 -14.62 4.73
CA ASP A 139 -6.75 -14.43 4.59
C ASP A 139 -7.12 -14.25 3.11
N ARG A 140 -8.08 -15.05 2.63
CA ARG A 140 -8.58 -15.03 1.24
C ARG A 140 -9.93 -14.35 1.10
N LYS A 141 -10.41 -13.68 2.15
CA LYS A 141 -11.71 -13.01 2.14
C LYS A 141 -11.74 -11.91 1.08
N ILE A 142 -12.76 -11.97 0.22
CA ILE A 142 -13.05 -10.89 -0.72
C ILE A 142 -13.70 -9.75 0.07
N ARG A 143 -13.15 -8.55 -0.10
CA ARG A 143 -13.60 -7.33 0.57
C ARG A 143 -14.09 -6.27 -0.41
N GLY A 144 -13.64 -6.33 -1.67
CA GLY A 144 -14.05 -5.42 -2.73
C GLY A 144 -15.44 -5.75 -3.25
N LYS A 145 -16.25 -4.72 -3.53
CA LYS A 145 -17.62 -4.86 -4.06
C LYS A 145 -17.66 -5.11 -5.56
N GLY A 146 -16.56 -4.88 -6.28
CA GLY A 146 -16.45 -5.08 -7.72
C GLY A 146 -15.01 -5.37 -8.13
N LYS A 147 -14.77 -5.36 -9.44
CA LYS A 147 -13.47 -5.64 -10.04
C LYS A 147 -12.60 -4.38 -10.07
N VAL A 148 -11.34 -4.51 -9.66
CA VAL A 148 -10.29 -3.53 -9.96
C VAL A 148 -9.61 -3.96 -11.26
N LEU A 149 -9.48 -3.05 -12.22
CA LEU A 149 -8.77 -3.31 -13.47
C LEU A 149 -7.46 -2.51 -13.46
N VAL A 150 -6.34 -3.20 -13.64
CA VAL A 150 -5.01 -2.58 -13.78
C VAL A 150 -4.65 -2.53 -15.26
N VAL A 151 -4.47 -1.33 -15.78
CA VAL A 151 -4.15 -1.06 -17.19
C VAL A 151 -2.74 -0.47 -17.27
N CYS A 152 -1.91 -0.88 -18.21
CA CYS A 152 -0.65 -0.21 -18.45
C CYS A 152 -0.37 0.07 -19.93
N ALA A 153 0.37 1.15 -20.21
CA ALA A 153 0.64 1.64 -21.56
C ALA A 153 1.60 0.74 -22.32
N GLY A 154 2.73 0.39 -21.74
CA GLY A 154 3.75 -0.42 -22.37
C GLY A 154 4.24 -1.54 -21.46
N THR A 155 5.00 -2.48 -22.05
CA THR A 155 5.59 -3.61 -21.30
C THR A 155 6.58 -3.15 -20.23
N SER A 156 7.24 -2.02 -20.44
CA SER A 156 8.16 -1.42 -19.46
C SER A 156 7.44 -0.85 -18.21
N ASP A 157 6.12 -0.64 -18.30
CA ASP A 157 5.30 -0.17 -17.17
C ASP A 157 4.80 -1.33 -16.28
N ILE A 158 4.94 -2.58 -16.75
CA ILE A 158 4.42 -3.77 -16.05
C ILE A 158 4.94 -3.89 -14.62
N PRO A 159 6.21 -3.59 -14.29
CA PRO A 159 6.68 -3.67 -12.90
C PRO A 159 5.84 -2.84 -11.92
N VAL A 160 5.45 -1.63 -12.31
CA VAL A 160 4.61 -0.74 -11.50
C VAL A 160 3.16 -1.23 -11.50
N ALA A 161 2.66 -1.72 -12.63
CA ALA A 161 1.34 -2.30 -12.75
C ALA A 161 1.19 -3.59 -11.91
N GLU A 162 2.21 -4.47 -11.89
CA GLU A 162 2.22 -5.66 -11.02
C GLU A 162 2.23 -5.29 -9.54
N GLU A 163 2.97 -4.25 -9.12
CA GLU A 163 2.91 -3.77 -7.72
C GLU A 163 1.49 -3.35 -7.34
N ALA A 164 0.79 -2.64 -8.24
CA ALA A 164 -0.60 -2.23 -8.02
C ALA A 164 -1.55 -3.43 -8.00
N GLN A 165 -1.39 -4.39 -8.89
CA GLN A 165 -2.15 -5.62 -8.95
C GLN A 165 -2.01 -6.42 -7.65
N VAL A 166 -0.78 -6.75 -7.27
CA VAL A 166 -0.48 -7.55 -6.06
C VAL A 166 -1.03 -6.85 -4.81
N THR A 167 -0.90 -5.52 -4.73
CA THR A 167 -1.45 -4.73 -3.63
C THR A 167 -2.97 -4.84 -3.59
N SER A 168 -3.64 -4.68 -4.71
CA SER A 168 -5.09 -4.80 -4.82
C SER A 168 -5.58 -6.20 -4.41
N GLU A 169 -4.93 -7.24 -4.92
CA GLU A 169 -5.28 -8.63 -4.64
C GLU A 169 -5.08 -9.01 -3.17
N ILE A 170 -3.94 -8.63 -2.57
CA ILE A 170 -3.64 -8.95 -1.17
C ILE A 170 -4.58 -8.22 -0.21
N MET A 171 -5.13 -7.09 -0.62
CA MET A 171 -6.17 -6.34 0.10
C MET A 171 -7.58 -6.92 -0.08
N GLY A 172 -7.75 -7.99 -0.87
CA GLY A 172 -9.00 -8.74 -1.02
C GLY A 172 -9.90 -8.20 -2.13
N ASN A 173 -9.34 -7.67 -3.21
CA ASN A 173 -10.14 -7.28 -4.39
C ASN A 173 -10.03 -8.31 -5.50
N PRO A 174 -11.13 -8.62 -6.20
CA PRO A 174 -11.05 -9.23 -7.52
C PRO A 174 -10.33 -8.28 -8.46
N THR A 175 -9.19 -8.72 -9.01
CA THR A 175 -8.33 -7.87 -9.85
C THR A 175 -8.11 -8.52 -11.21
N ALA A 176 -8.15 -7.72 -12.27
CA ALA A 176 -7.78 -8.12 -13.62
C ALA A 176 -6.74 -7.14 -14.17
N THR A 177 -6.04 -7.56 -15.21
CA THR A 177 -4.97 -6.77 -15.83
C THR A 177 -5.22 -6.64 -17.33
N LEU A 178 -4.82 -5.50 -17.89
CA LEU A 178 -4.83 -5.19 -19.31
C LEU A 178 -3.52 -4.46 -19.66
N TYR A 179 -2.57 -5.19 -20.21
CA TYR A 179 -1.23 -4.69 -20.46
C TYR A 179 -1.01 -4.36 -21.93
N ASP A 180 -0.04 -3.46 -22.17
CA ASP A 180 0.42 -3.06 -23.50
C ASP A 180 -0.69 -2.45 -24.39
N VAL A 181 -1.47 -1.54 -23.83
CA VAL A 181 -2.56 -0.84 -24.52
C VAL A 181 -2.33 0.68 -24.61
N GLY A 182 -1.07 1.07 -24.82
CA GLY A 182 -0.67 2.47 -24.94
C GLY A 182 -1.36 3.20 -26.10
N VAL A 183 -1.46 4.53 -25.96
CA VAL A 183 -2.20 5.41 -26.90
C VAL A 183 -1.60 5.42 -28.31
N ALA A 184 -0.32 5.11 -28.47
CA ALA A 184 0.29 4.96 -29.80
C ALA A 184 -0.31 3.82 -30.62
N GLY A 185 -0.96 2.85 -29.96
CA GLY A 185 -1.71 1.79 -30.59
C GLY A 185 -3.13 1.73 -30.04
N ILE A 186 -3.86 2.84 -30.13
CA ILE A 186 -5.18 3.06 -29.51
C ILE A 186 -6.21 1.95 -29.82
N HIS A 187 -6.13 1.31 -30.99
CA HIS A 187 -7.00 0.21 -31.38
C HIS A 187 -6.92 -0.98 -30.43
N ARG A 188 -5.77 -1.22 -29.75
CA ARG A 188 -5.60 -2.26 -28.73
C ARG A 188 -6.47 -1.99 -27.52
N LEU A 189 -6.47 -0.75 -27.05
CA LEU A 189 -7.34 -0.31 -25.94
C LEU A 189 -8.82 -0.38 -26.32
N LEU A 190 -9.18 0.10 -27.52
CA LEU A 190 -10.56 0.10 -28.00
C LEU A 190 -11.13 -1.31 -28.14
N GLY A 191 -10.30 -2.28 -28.59
CA GLY A 191 -10.68 -3.69 -28.66
C GLY A 191 -11.04 -4.30 -27.32
N GLU A 192 -10.45 -3.81 -26.24
CA GLU A 192 -10.68 -4.27 -24.85
C GLU A 192 -11.66 -3.40 -24.06
N SER A 193 -12.38 -2.50 -24.72
CA SER A 193 -13.30 -1.55 -24.08
C SER A 193 -14.36 -2.19 -23.18
N HIS A 194 -14.72 -3.45 -23.43
CA HIS A 194 -15.64 -4.20 -22.58
C HIS A 194 -15.08 -4.43 -21.17
N GLN A 195 -13.79 -4.67 -21.02
CA GLN A 195 -13.14 -4.84 -19.71
C GLN A 195 -13.17 -3.54 -18.90
N LEU A 196 -12.94 -2.39 -19.56
CA LEU A 196 -13.01 -1.08 -18.94
C LEU A 196 -14.40 -0.80 -18.34
N ARG A 197 -15.46 -1.13 -19.08
CA ARG A 197 -16.86 -0.89 -18.65
C ARG A 197 -17.31 -1.77 -17.47
N HIS A 198 -16.67 -2.93 -17.26
CA HIS A 198 -17.01 -3.85 -16.17
C HIS A 198 -16.16 -3.64 -14.90
N ALA A 199 -15.22 -2.70 -14.93
CA ALA A 199 -14.43 -2.33 -13.78
C ALA A 199 -15.24 -1.40 -12.84
N ARG A 200 -14.99 -1.52 -11.55
CA ARG A 200 -15.51 -0.59 -10.52
C ARG A 200 -14.50 0.52 -10.22
N VAL A 201 -13.22 0.21 -10.31
CA VAL A 201 -12.09 1.16 -10.21
C VAL A 201 -11.03 0.73 -11.21
N ILE A 202 -10.42 1.68 -11.90
CA ILE A 202 -9.33 1.42 -12.82
C ILE A 202 -8.04 2.04 -12.28
N ILE A 203 -6.96 1.28 -12.30
CA ILE A 203 -5.61 1.79 -12.09
C ILE A 203 -4.95 1.85 -13.47
N CYS A 204 -4.42 3.00 -13.85
CA CYS A 204 -3.85 3.20 -15.19
C CYS A 204 -2.40 3.70 -15.07
N VAL A 205 -1.45 2.85 -15.46
CA VAL A 205 -0.01 3.11 -15.39
C VAL A 205 0.52 3.52 -16.75
N ALA A 206 1.20 4.66 -16.83
CA ALA A 206 1.80 5.15 -18.06
C ALA A 206 3.04 6.00 -17.79
N GLY A 207 4.08 5.81 -18.61
CA GLY A 207 5.24 6.69 -18.70
C GLY A 207 5.10 7.72 -19.81
N MET A 208 6.23 8.14 -20.39
CA MET A 208 6.31 9.10 -21.50
C MET A 208 5.54 10.41 -21.18
N GLU A 209 4.48 10.71 -21.95
CA GLU A 209 3.60 11.89 -21.79
C GLU A 209 2.41 11.67 -20.86
N GLY A 210 2.17 10.43 -20.41
CA GLY A 210 1.10 10.11 -19.48
C GLY A 210 -0.32 10.24 -20.01
N ALA A 211 -0.55 10.08 -21.31
CA ALA A 211 -1.86 10.35 -21.94
C ALA A 211 -2.92 9.25 -21.69
N LEU A 212 -2.49 8.00 -21.47
CA LEU A 212 -3.41 6.86 -21.37
C LEU A 212 -4.50 7.03 -20.31
N PRO A 213 -4.26 7.54 -19.09
CA PRO A 213 -5.31 7.72 -18.08
C PRO A 213 -6.43 8.66 -18.55
N SER A 214 -6.11 9.74 -19.26
CA SER A 214 -7.11 10.67 -19.80
C SER A 214 -8.01 10.01 -20.83
N VAL A 215 -7.44 9.18 -21.71
CA VAL A 215 -8.18 8.43 -22.72
C VAL A 215 -9.09 7.39 -22.06
N VAL A 216 -8.56 6.60 -21.13
CA VAL A 216 -9.34 5.60 -20.37
C VAL A 216 -10.48 6.28 -19.61
N ALA A 217 -10.20 7.39 -18.93
CA ALA A 217 -11.20 8.12 -18.15
C ALA A 217 -12.33 8.69 -19.02
N GLY A 218 -12.03 9.12 -20.25
CA GLY A 218 -13.06 9.56 -21.21
C GLY A 218 -13.99 8.43 -21.70
N MET A 219 -13.61 7.16 -21.49
CA MET A 219 -14.40 5.98 -21.91
C MET A 219 -15.26 5.39 -20.80
N VAL A 220 -15.10 5.83 -19.53
CA VAL A 220 -15.73 5.22 -18.35
C VAL A 220 -16.26 6.24 -17.36
N GLY A 221 -17.28 5.85 -16.58
CA GLY A 221 -17.82 6.68 -15.49
C GLY A 221 -17.31 6.29 -14.10
N VAL A 222 -16.25 5.45 -14.01
CA VAL A 222 -15.68 5.00 -12.74
C VAL A 222 -14.38 5.76 -12.42
N PRO A 223 -13.93 5.78 -11.16
CA PRO A 223 -12.64 6.38 -10.81
C PRO A 223 -11.48 5.75 -11.57
N VAL A 224 -10.58 6.58 -12.09
CA VAL A 224 -9.33 6.19 -12.75
C VAL A 224 -8.16 6.73 -11.93
N ILE A 225 -7.39 5.83 -11.33
CA ILE A 225 -6.18 6.16 -10.56
C ILE A 225 -5.00 6.12 -11.52
N ALA A 226 -4.50 7.29 -11.88
CA ALA A 226 -3.36 7.46 -12.77
C ALA A 226 -2.04 7.31 -12.00
N VAL A 227 -1.18 6.42 -12.50
CA VAL A 227 0.15 6.17 -11.96
C VAL A 227 1.18 6.58 -13.00
N PRO A 228 1.85 7.73 -12.84
CA PRO A 228 2.98 8.05 -13.70
C PRO A 228 4.10 7.05 -13.44
N SER A 229 4.68 6.50 -14.51
CA SER A 229 5.89 5.69 -14.39
C SER A 229 7.15 6.49 -14.75
N SER A 230 8.28 6.11 -14.14
CA SER A 230 9.58 6.71 -14.47
C SER A 230 10.12 6.27 -15.82
N VAL A 231 9.39 5.42 -16.52
CA VAL A 231 9.73 4.92 -17.87
C VAL A 231 9.62 6.04 -18.89
N GLY A 232 10.69 6.26 -19.63
CA GLY A 232 10.77 7.28 -20.65
C GLY A 232 12.21 7.73 -20.93
N TYR A 233 12.35 8.62 -21.89
CA TYR A 233 13.64 9.19 -22.29
C TYR A 233 13.48 10.70 -22.62
N GLY A 234 14.60 11.39 -22.88
CA GLY A 234 14.58 12.81 -23.24
C GLY A 234 13.90 13.68 -22.20
N ALA A 235 12.86 14.40 -22.60
CA ALA A 235 12.11 15.34 -21.75
C ALA A 235 11.15 14.68 -20.74
N SER A 236 11.19 13.35 -20.59
CA SER A 236 10.34 12.66 -19.60
C SER A 236 10.72 12.97 -18.15
N PHE A 237 11.98 13.36 -17.90
CA PHE A 237 12.54 13.69 -16.57
C PHE A 237 12.16 12.64 -15.52
N ARG A 238 12.36 11.34 -15.83
CA ARG A 238 12.05 10.21 -14.94
C ARG A 238 10.59 10.20 -14.44
N GLY A 239 9.65 10.45 -15.34
CA GLY A 239 8.22 10.41 -15.06
C GLY A 239 7.59 11.74 -14.67
N LEU A 240 8.38 12.83 -14.59
CA LEU A 240 7.82 14.16 -14.27
C LEU A 240 6.87 14.65 -15.37
N ALA A 241 7.20 14.44 -16.65
CA ALA A 241 6.33 14.78 -17.76
C ALA A 241 4.98 14.03 -17.67
N ALA A 242 5.02 12.71 -17.40
CA ALA A 242 3.82 11.91 -17.18
C ALA A 242 3.00 12.42 -15.99
N LEU A 243 3.65 12.72 -14.85
CA LEU A 243 2.99 13.26 -13.67
C LEU A 243 2.27 14.59 -13.98
N LEU A 244 2.94 15.53 -14.62
CA LEU A 244 2.36 16.83 -14.96
C LEU A 244 1.24 16.68 -16.00
N GLY A 245 1.39 15.80 -17.00
CA GLY A 245 0.35 15.49 -17.96
C GLY A 245 -0.90 14.92 -17.30
N MET A 246 -0.75 13.97 -16.40
CA MET A 246 -1.86 13.38 -15.64
C MET A 246 -2.55 14.37 -14.70
N LEU A 247 -1.78 15.23 -14.02
CA LEU A 247 -2.34 16.29 -13.15
C LEU A 247 -3.13 17.35 -13.93
N ASN A 248 -2.81 17.54 -15.22
CA ASN A 248 -3.52 18.44 -16.13
C ASN A 248 -4.61 17.74 -16.95
N SER A 249 -5.00 16.51 -16.61
CA SER A 249 -6.08 15.82 -17.27
C SER A 249 -7.39 16.62 -17.18
N CYS A 250 -8.09 16.78 -18.32
CA CYS A 250 -9.41 17.38 -18.34
C CYS A 250 -10.54 16.42 -17.92
N SER A 251 -10.24 15.14 -17.72
CA SER A 251 -11.22 14.13 -17.31
C SER A 251 -11.44 14.21 -15.78
N PRO A 252 -12.68 14.49 -15.30
CA PRO A 252 -12.95 14.80 -13.90
C PRO A 252 -12.83 13.59 -12.96
N ASN A 253 -12.82 12.38 -13.50
CA ASN A 253 -12.72 11.12 -12.76
C ASN A 253 -11.28 10.58 -12.65
N VAL A 254 -10.25 11.37 -13.04
CA VAL A 254 -8.83 11.04 -12.86
C VAL A 254 -8.33 11.52 -11.51
N CYS A 255 -7.70 10.65 -10.74
CA CYS A 255 -6.90 11.02 -9.59
C CYS A 255 -5.47 10.48 -9.76
N VAL A 256 -4.47 11.25 -9.35
CA VAL A 256 -3.06 10.94 -9.63
C VAL A 256 -2.34 10.58 -8.35
N VAL A 257 -1.54 9.51 -8.39
CA VAL A 257 -0.60 9.15 -7.33
C VAL A 257 0.83 9.55 -7.71
N ASN A 258 1.78 9.34 -6.82
CA ASN A 258 3.18 9.68 -7.10
C ASN A 258 3.79 8.76 -8.17
N ILE A 259 4.93 9.18 -8.74
CA ILE A 259 5.69 8.41 -9.74
C ILE A 259 6.07 7.04 -9.18
N ASP A 260 5.89 5.98 -9.98
CA ASP A 260 6.15 4.58 -9.66
C ASP A 260 5.42 4.06 -8.40
N ASN A 261 4.35 4.71 -7.98
CA ASN A 261 3.63 4.34 -6.76
C ASN A 261 2.48 3.35 -7.05
N GLY A 262 2.82 2.16 -7.55
CA GLY A 262 1.86 1.07 -7.77
C GLY A 262 1.18 0.65 -6.47
N PHE A 263 1.94 0.57 -5.36
CA PHE A 263 1.38 0.29 -4.04
C PHE A 263 0.29 1.29 -3.65
N GLY A 264 0.57 2.59 -3.73
CA GLY A 264 -0.41 3.62 -3.37
C GLY A 264 -1.68 3.55 -4.21
N ALA A 265 -1.55 3.27 -5.52
CA ALA A 265 -2.69 3.08 -6.41
C ALA A 265 -3.53 1.84 -6.05
N GLY A 266 -2.89 0.69 -5.82
CA GLY A 266 -3.57 -0.54 -5.38
C GLY A 266 -4.27 -0.37 -4.04
N TYR A 267 -3.65 0.35 -3.10
CA TYR A 267 -4.23 0.69 -1.81
C TYR A 267 -5.47 1.58 -1.97
N LEU A 268 -5.35 2.69 -2.71
CA LEU A 268 -6.44 3.64 -2.94
C LEU A 268 -7.62 3.00 -3.68
N ALA A 269 -7.33 2.20 -4.73
CA ALA A 269 -8.34 1.41 -5.43
C ALA A 269 -9.09 0.48 -4.48
N SER A 270 -8.38 -0.15 -3.54
CA SER A 270 -8.97 -1.04 -2.54
C SER A 270 -9.89 -0.31 -1.57
N VAL A 271 -9.54 0.91 -1.17
CA VAL A 271 -10.40 1.77 -0.34
C VAL A 271 -11.68 2.13 -1.12
N MET A 272 -11.54 2.64 -2.35
CA MET A 272 -12.68 3.02 -3.20
C MET A 272 -13.59 1.83 -3.51
N ASN A 273 -13.02 0.64 -3.72
CA ASN A 273 -13.79 -0.56 -4.07
C ASN A 273 -14.59 -1.16 -2.90
N ARG A 274 -14.30 -0.73 -1.66
CA ARG A 274 -15.06 -1.13 -0.45
C ARG A 274 -16.25 -0.22 -0.16
N LEU A 275 -16.19 1.05 -0.59
CA LEU A 275 -17.28 2.02 -0.48
C LEU A 275 -18.44 1.65 -1.42
#